data_9c892c586641df04146aa5d81b5777c1
#
_entry.id   9c892c586641df04146aa5d81b5777c1
#
_cell.length_a   1.000
_cell.length_b   1.000
_cell.length_c   1.000
_cell.angle_alpha   90.00
_cell.angle_beta   90.00
_cell.angle_gamma   90.00
#
_symmetry.space_group_name_H-M   'P 1'
#
loop_
_entity.id
_entity.type
_entity.pdbx_description
1 polymer ?
#
loop_
_entity_poly.entity_id
_entity_poly.type
_entity_poly.pdbx_seq_one_letter_code
_entity_poly.pdbx_strand_id
1 'polypeptide(L)'
;QSTGCNMTITQEALDEVRTAVAAVRDPEYPDLNIEQLGILEDVIPDASGIRVDLIPTILGCPALATIEQDVLKAARAAGYEVNVQFCSSPVWTPDRISDDARQFLADEYTIAIRPRSGPTQCPVCGETSLQDRSEVGPTACRSVKWCPDCRNPIEVVRSRQGANA
;
A
#
# COMPACT_ATOMS: atom_id res chain seq x y z
N GLN A 1 3.85 -45.03 -3.85
CA GLN A 1 4.80 -44.40 -2.91
C GLN A 1 5.10 -43.01 -3.41
N SER A 2 4.34 -42.01 -2.94
CA SER A 2 4.59 -40.61 -3.21
C SER A 2 5.70 -40.16 -2.28
N THR A 3 6.89 -40.01 -2.81
CA THR A 3 8.00 -39.33 -2.12
C THR A 3 7.65 -37.85 -2.08
N GLY A 4 6.98 -37.42 -1.02
CA GLY A 4 6.79 -36.01 -0.74
C GLY A 4 8.17 -35.41 -0.47
N CYS A 5 8.70 -34.67 -1.44
CA CYS A 5 9.85 -33.82 -1.24
C CYS A 5 9.38 -32.70 -0.30
N ASN A 6 9.64 -32.87 0.98
CA ASN A 6 9.45 -31.83 1.98
C ASN A 6 10.55 -30.79 1.73
N MET A 7 10.32 -29.88 0.75
CA MET A 7 11.25 -28.79 0.50
C MET A 7 11.21 -27.87 1.72
N THR A 8 12.27 -27.95 2.51
CA THR A 8 12.48 -26.98 3.60
C THR A 8 12.67 -25.61 2.95
N ILE A 9 11.70 -24.72 3.14
CA ILE A 9 11.80 -23.34 2.68
C ILE A 9 12.91 -22.67 3.48
N THR A 10 13.92 -22.17 2.76
CA THR A 10 15.07 -21.51 3.39
C THR A 10 14.77 -20.01 3.57
N GLN A 11 15.47 -19.37 4.53
CA GLN A 11 15.37 -17.92 4.70
C GLN A 11 15.79 -17.18 3.42
N GLU A 12 16.78 -17.68 2.71
CA GLU A 12 17.22 -17.12 1.42
C GLU A 12 16.09 -17.10 0.38
N ALA A 13 15.31 -18.18 0.29
CA ALA A 13 14.16 -18.24 -0.61
C ALA A 13 13.08 -17.20 -0.23
N LEU A 14 12.83 -17.01 1.06
CA LEU A 14 11.90 -15.99 1.54
C LEU A 14 12.40 -14.56 1.20
N ASP A 15 13.68 -14.31 1.37
CA ASP A 15 14.30 -13.00 1.09
C ASP A 15 14.30 -12.69 -0.42
N GLU A 16 14.55 -13.70 -1.26
CA GLU A 16 14.46 -13.56 -2.72
C GLU A 16 13.03 -13.26 -3.17
N VAL A 17 12.05 -13.99 -2.65
CA VAL A 17 10.63 -13.74 -2.94
C VAL A 17 10.23 -12.35 -2.43
N ARG A 18 10.62 -11.97 -1.21
CA ARG A 18 10.33 -10.65 -0.67
C ARG A 18 10.88 -9.54 -1.56
N THR A 19 12.12 -9.67 -2.00
CA THR A 19 12.76 -8.71 -2.90
C THR A 19 11.99 -8.58 -4.21
N ALA A 20 11.59 -9.71 -4.81
CA ALA A 20 10.86 -9.71 -6.07
C ALA A 20 9.46 -9.08 -5.94
N VAL A 21 8.70 -9.45 -4.91
CA VAL A 21 7.32 -8.94 -4.74
C VAL A 21 7.29 -7.52 -4.23
N ALA A 22 8.26 -7.07 -3.44
CA ALA A 22 8.37 -5.69 -2.96
C ALA A 22 8.47 -4.68 -4.13
N ALA A 23 9.04 -5.09 -5.25
CA ALA A 23 9.20 -4.25 -6.45
C ALA A 23 7.91 -4.10 -7.29
N VAL A 24 6.85 -4.84 -6.96
CA VAL A 24 5.56 -4.74 -7.67
C VAL A 24 5.00 -3.33 -7.55
N ARG A 25 4.59 -2.75 -8.68
CA ARG A 25 4.08 -1.39 -8.75
C ARG A 25 2.60 -1.33 -8.44
N ASP A 26 2.19 -0.25 -7.79
CA ASP A 26 0.78 0.02 -7.57
C ASP A 26 0.13 0.53 -8.88
N PRO A 27 -1.06 0.03 -9.27
CA PRO A 27 -1.70 0.46 -10.51
C PRO A 27 -2.22 1.92 -10.47
N GLU A 28 -2.46 2.48 -9.30
CA GLU A 28 -2.85 3.90 -9.14
C GLU A 28 -1.64 4.83 -9.07
N TYR A 29 -0.51 4.34 -8.58
CA TYR A 29 0.76 5.07 -8.44
C TYR A 29 1.90 4.27 -9.07
N PRO A 30 2.00 4.23 -10.41
CA PRO A 30 2.93 3.33 -11.11
C PRO A 30 4.41 3.62 -10.85
N ASP A 31 4.73 4.75 -10.24
CA ASP A 31 6.07 5.10 -9.80
C ASP A 31 6.41 4.58 -8.39
N LEU A 32 5.40 4.15 -7.63
CA LEU A 32 5.56 3.60 -6.29
C LEU A 32 5.29 2.10 -6.27
N ASN A 33 5.99 1.39 -5.39
CA ASN A 33 5.79 -0.03 -5.19
C ASN A 33 4.96 -0.33 -3.93
N ILE A 34 4.49 -1.57 -3.83
CA ILE A 34 3.62 -2.00 -2.73
C ILE A 34 4.32 -2.01 -1.37
N GLU A 35 5.64 -2.11 -1.32
CA GLU A 35 6.40 -1.99 -0.07
C GLU A 35 6.44 -0.53 0.40
N GLN A 36 6.73 0.41 -0.50
CA GLN A 36 6.71 1.85 -0.20
C GLN A 36 5.34 2.34 0.28
N LEU A 37 4.27 1.76 -0.26
CA LEU A 37 2.89 2.07 0.14
C LEU A 37 2.42 1.32 1.39
N GLY A 38 3.26 0.45 1.96
CA GLY A 38 2.94 -0.34 3.15
C GLY A 38 1.84 -1.38 2.94
N ILE A 39 1.65 -1.83 1.70
CA ILE A 39 0.70 -2.88 1.33
C ILE A 39 1.32 -4.27 1.55
N LEU A 40 2.61 -4.44 1.26
CA LEU A 40 3.33 -5.68 1.58
C LEU A 40 3.53 -5.80 3.09
N GLU A 41 2.97 -6.84 3.68
CA GLU A 41 3.13 -7.10 5.13
C GLU A 41 4.26 -8.07 5.39
N ASP A 42 4.14 -9.29 4.87
CA ASP A 42 5.15 -10.31 5.14
C ASP A 42 5.24 -11.36 4.03
N VAL A 43 6.35 -12.09 4.04
CA VAL A 43 6.59 -13.27 3.21
C VAL A 43 7.04 -14.38 4.13
N ILE A 44 6.19 -15.38 4.32
CA ILE A 44 6.39 -16.43 5.32
C ILE A 44 6.19 -17.83 4.72
N PRO A 45 6.80 -18.85 5.32
CA PRO A 45 6.49 -20.21 4.96
C PRO A 45 5.10 -20.60 5.51
N ASP A 46 4.36 -21.40 4.75
CA ASP A 46 3.13 -22.03 5.21
C ASP A 46 3.04 -23.50 4.78
N ALA A 47 1.92 -24.16 5.08
CA ALA A 47 1.74 -25.59 4.80
C ALA A 47 1.77 -25.92 3.29
N SER A 48 1.50 -24.94 2.41
CA SER A 48 1.45 -25.11 0.96
C SER A 48 2.69 -24.55 0.24
N GLY A 49 3.64 -23.96 0.97
CA GLY A 49 4.85 -23.39 0.40
C GLY A 49 5.18 -22.00 0.95
N ILE A 50 5.27 -20.99 0.11
CA ILE A 50 5.52 -19.61 0.49
C ILE A 50 4.21 -18.82 0.38
N ARG A 51 3.90 -18.04 1.42
CA ARG A 51 2.75 -17.14 1.45
C ARG A 51 3.23 -15.69 1.49
N VAL A 52 2.59 -14.87 0.68
CA VAL A 52 2.77 -13.41 0.65
C VAL A 52 1.53 -12.77 1.27
N ASP A 53 1.71 -12.10 2.38
CA ASP A 53 0.66 -11.39 3.10
C ASP A 53 0.61 -9.93 2.66
N LEU A 54 -0.55 -9.50 2.20
CA LEU A 54 -0.83 -8.12 1.76
C LEU A 54 -1.89 -7.48 2.65
N ILE A 55 -1.71 -6.22 2.98
CA ILE A 55 -2.70 -5.43 3.73
C ILE A 55 -3.31 -4.39 2.77
N PRO A 56 -4.58 -4.55 2.38
CA PRO A 56 -5.22 -3.61 1.47
C PRO A 56 -5.49 -2.27 2.15
N THR A 57 -5.30 -1.18 1.43
CA THR A 57 -5.66 0.17 1.89
C THR A 57 -7.15 0.28 2.15
N ILE A 58 -7.97 -0.30 1.26
CA ILE A 58 -9.43 -0.43 1.40
C ILE A 58 -9.85 -1.80 0.88
N LEU A 59 -10.76 -2.47 1.61
CA LEU A 59 -11.35 -3.72 1.17
C LEU A 59 -12.27 -3.48 -0.04
N GLY A 60 -12.19 -4.37 -1.03
CA GLY A 60 -13.00 -4.30 -2.24
C GLY A 60 -12.49 -3.31 -3.31
N CYS A 61 -11.26 -2.80 -3.16
CA CYS A 61 -10.63 -1.99 -4.19
C CYS A 61 -10.33 -2.84 -5.44
N PRO A 62 -10.73 -2.40 -6.66
CA PRO A 62 -10.42 -3.13 -7.90
C PRO A 62 -8.92 -3.34 -8.15
N ALA A 63 -8.07 -2.44 -7.64
CA ALA A 63 -6.62 -2.55 -7.74
C ALA A 63 -6.05 -3.82 -7.07
N LEU A 64 -6.73 -4.39 -6.08
CA LEU A 64 -6.25 -5.57 -5.35
C LEU A 64 -6.06 -6.78 -6.25
N ALA A 65 -6.98 -7.01 -7.20
CA ALA A 65 -6.86 -8.10 -8.14
C ALA A 65 -5.63 -7.95 -9.07
N THR A 66 -5.34 -6.74 -9.49
CA THR A 66 -4.15 -6.43 -10.29
C THR A 66 -2.88 -6.64 -9.48
N ILE A 67 -2.83 -6.13 -8.25
CA ILE A 67 -1.69 -6.31 -7.35
C ILE A 67 -1.43 -7.79 -7.09
N GLU A 68 -2.47 -8.59 -6.82
CA GLU A 68 -2.35 -10.05 -6.63
C GLU A 68 -1.71 -10.72 -7.85
N GLN A 69 -2.20 -10.43 -9.05
CA GLN A 69 -1.65 -11.01 -10.28
C GLN A 69 -0.19 -10.61 -10.51
N ASP A 70 0.16 -9.36 -10.24
CA ASP A 70 1.53 -8.86 -10.42
C ASP A 70 2.48 -9.45 -9.36
N VAL A 71 2.02 -9.67 -8.13
CA VAL A 71 2.78 -10.39 -7.09
C VAL A 71 3.05 -11.83 -7.50
N LEU A 72 2.03 -12.56 -7.96
CA LEU A 72 2.19 -13.93 -8.46
C LEU A 72 3.17 -13.99 -9.63
N LYS A 73 3.08 -13.04 -10.55
CA LYS A 73 3.96 -12.94 -11.70
C LYS A 73 5.41 -12.63 -11.30
N ALA A 74 5.62 -11.71 -10.37
CA ALA A 74 6.94 -11.34 -9.86
C ALA A 74 7.63 -12.52 -9.15
N ALA A 75 6.89 -13.25 -8.30
CA ALA A 75 7.40 -14.44 -7.64
C ALA A 75 7.79 -15.54 -8.64
N ARG A 76 6.95 -15.80 -9.64
CA ARG A 76 7.25 -16.77 -10.70
C ARG A 76 8.49 -16.39 -11.52
N ALA A 77 8.66 -15.11 -11.82
CA ALA A 77 9.85 -14.61 -12.52
C ALA A 77 11.13 -14.83 -11.70
N ALA A 78 11.02 -14.83 -10.36
CA ALA A 78 12.11 -15.19 -9.45
C ALA A 78 12.28 -16.71 -9.26
N GLY A 79 11.42 -17.54 -9.86
CA GLY A 79 11.48 -19.00 -9.78
C GLY A 79 10.66 -19.64 -8.66
N TYR A 80 9.73 -18.89 -8.07
CA TYR A 80 8.93 -19.34 -6.93
C TYR A 80 7.43 -19.31 -7.22
N GLU A 81 6.72 -20.35 -6.75
CA GLU A 81 5.26 -20.33 -6.63
C GLU A 81 4.88 -19.89 -5.22
N VAL A 82 3.95 -18.96 -5.14
CA VAL A 82 3.50 -18.40 -3.86
C VAL A 82 1.97 -18.38 -3.78
N ASN A 83 1.45 -18.34 -2.55
CA ASN A 83 0.07 -18.02 -2.28
C ASN A 83 -0.02 -16.56 -1.80
N VAL A 84 -0.99 -15.82 -2.30
CA VAL A 84 -1.24 -14.45 -1.87
C VAL A 84 -2.44 -14.43 -0.93
N GLN A 85 -2.29 -13.77 0.21
CA GLN A 85 -3.36 -13.58 1.17
C GLN A 85 -3.54 -12.11 1.51
N PHE A 86 -4.78 -11.62 1.38
CA PHE A 86 -5.15 -10.31 1.89
C PHE A 86 -5.54 -10.39 3.36
N CYS A 87 -4.77 -9.72 4.21
CA CYS A 87 -4.97 -9.69 5.65
C CYS A 87 -5.83 -8.51 6.07
N SER A 88 -6.78 -8.75 6.96
CA SER A 88 -7.60 -7.68 7.57
C SER A 88 -6.98 -7.09 8.84
N SER A 89 -5.96 -7.76 9.37
CA SER A 89 -5.20 -7.34 10.55
C SER A 89 -3.70 -7.55 10.29
N PRO A 90 -2.85 -6.58 10.63
CA PRO A 90 -3.20 -5.24 11.11
C PRO A 90 -3.98 -4.43 10.07
N VAL A 91 -4.71 -3.42 10.52
CA VAL A 91 -5.41 -2.51 9.59
C VAL A 91 -4.40 -1.58 8.92
N TRP A 92 -4.51 -1.40 7.61
CA TRP A 92 -3.66 -0.45 6.91
C TRP A 92 -3.94 0.98 7.37
N THR A 93 -2.87 1.73 7.61
CA THR A 93 -2.92 3.15 7.92
C THR A 93 -1.90 3.91 7.07
N PRO A 94 -2.10 5.22 6.84
CA PRO A 94 -1.13 6.05 6.11
C PRO A 94 0.27 6.09 6.76
N ASP A 95 0.40 5.72 8.03
CA ASP A 95 1.70 5.62 8.71
C ASP A 95 2.62 4.54 8.14
N ARG A 96 2.05 3.61 7.39
CA ARG A 96 2.79 2.54 6.70
C ARG A 96 3.48 3.00 5.42
N ILE A 97 3.08 4.16 4.89
CA ILE A 97 3.71 4.75 3.70
C ILE A 97 5.11 5.24 4.09
N SER A 98 6.12 4.88 3.29
CA SER A 98 7.49 5.33 3.50
C SER A 98 7.63 6.85 3.32
N ASP A 99 8.67 7.45 3.92
CA ASP A 99 8.84 8.89 3.89
C ASP A 99 9.13 9.41 2.47
N ASP A 100 9.88 8.66 1.67
CA ASP A 100 10.13 8.97 0.25
C ASP A 100 8.86 8.90 -0.59
N ALA A 101 7.99 7.89 -0.35
CA ALA A 101 6.70 7.79 -1.03
C ALA A 101 5.74 8.91 -0.63
N ARG A 102 5.74 9.34 0.64
CA ARG A 102 4.96 10.49 1.12
C ARG A 102 5.36 11.75 0.39
N GLN A 103 6.68 12.02 0.29
CA GLN A 103 7.19 13.18 -0.41
C GLN A 103 6.84 13.12 -1.90
N PHE A 104 7.02 11.97 -2.54
CA PHE A 104 6.68 11.77 -3.94
C PHE A 104 5.18 12.03 -4.22
N LEU A 105 4.28 11.50 -3.38
CA LEU A 105 2.83 11.71 -3.52
C LEU A 105 2.45 13.19 -3.37
N ALA A 106 3.12 13.92 -2.47
CA ALA A 106 2.88 15.35 -2.28
C ALA A 106 3.34 16.17 -3.50
N ASP A 107 4.52 15.86 -4.02
CA ASP A 107 5.16 16.64 -5.09
C ASP A 107 4.55 16.35 -6.46
N GLU A 108 4.33 15.07 -6.80
CA GLU A 108 3.92 14.66 -8.15
C GLU A 108 2.40 14.54 -8.30
N TYR A 109 1.68 14.17 -7.23
CA TYR A 109 0.24 13.94 -7.26
C TYR A 109 -0.57 14.98 -6.49
N THR A 110 0.08 15.89 -5.78
CA THR A 110 -0.58 16.89 -4.91
C THR A 110 -1.50 16.23 -3.86
N ILE A 111 -1.10 15.05 -3.38
CA ILE A 111 -1.82 14.28 -2.40
C ILE A 111 -1.24 14.52 -1.01
N ALA A 112 -2.08 14.93 -0.07
CA ALA A 112 -1.71 15.07 1.32
C ALA A 112 -1.82 13.72 2.04
N ILE A 113 -0.87 13.47 2.92
CA ILE A 113 -0.92 12.34 3.85
C ILE A 113 -0.90 12.91 5.25
N ARG A 114 -1.87 12.48 6.08
CA ARG A 114 -1.91 12.88 7.47
C ARG A 114 -0.60 12.46 8.16
N PRO A 115 0.13 13.40 8.79
CA PRO A 115 1.35 13.04 9.51
C PRO A 115 1.03 12.22 10.76
N ARG A 116 2.02 11.50 11.27
CA ARG A 116 1.89 10.73 12.53
C ARG A 116 1.56 11.62 13.72
N SER A 117 2.00 12.89 13.67
CA SER A 117 1.69 13.91 14.67
C SER A 117 1.44 15.25 13.99
N GLY A 118 0.46 15.99 14.48
CA GLY A 118 0.11 17.31 13.97
C GLY A 118 -0.96 17.28 12.87
N PRO A 119 -1.33 18.47 12.36
CA PRO A 119 -2.35 18.60 11.32
C PRO A 119 -1.83 18.20 9.95
N THR A 120 -2.75 17.78 9.08
CA THR A 120 -2.45 17.57 7.66
C THR A 120 -2.12 18.92 7.00
N GLN A 121 -1.02 18.96 6.27
CA GLN A 121 -0.57 20.15 5.56
C GLN A 121 -1.00 20.10 4.08
N CYS A 122 -1.30 21.27 3.54
CA CYS A 122 -1.49 21.43 2.11
C CYS A 122 -0.16 21.18 1.38
N PRO A 123 -0.08 20.25 0.43
CA PRO A 123 1.16 19.96 -0.30
C PRO A 123 1.56 21.10 -1.26
N VAL A 124 0.66 22.05 -1.51
CA VAL A 124 0.93 23.21 -2.40
C VAL A 124 1.54 24.38 -1.64
N CYS A 125 0.98 24.76 -0.50
CA CYS A 125 1.36 25.98 0.21
C CYS A 125 1.75 25.78 1.68
N GLY A 126 1.61 24.56 2.22
CA GLY A 126 1.93 24.25 3.62
C GLY A 126 0.86 24.62 4.64
N GLU A 127 -0.26 25.24 4.22
CA GLU A 127 -1.37 25.64 5.10
C GLU A 127 -1.97 24.42 5.80
N THR A 128 -2.34 24.57 7.07
CA THR A 128 -2.86 23.48 7.90
C THR A 128 -4.38 23.56 8.17
N SER A 129 -5.00 24.70 7.87
CA SER A 129 -6.44 24.91 8.07
C SER A 129 -7.28 24.36 6.91
N LEU A 130 -7.03 23.11 6.53
CA LEU A 130 -7.76 22.44 5.45
C LEU A 130 -9.22 22.18 5.83
N GLN A 131 -10.15 22.50 4.95
CA GLN A 131 -11.58 22.32 5.13
C GLN A 131 -12.08 21.05 4.45
N ASP A 132 -12.86 20.25 5.15
CA ASP A 132 -13.49 19.06 4.58
C ASP A 132 -14.49 19.43 3.47
N ARG A 133 -14.44 18.70 2.36
CA ARG A 133 -15.36 18.85 1.21
C ARG A 133 -16.08 17.55 0.88
N SER A 134 -15.37 16.44 0.83
CA SER A 134 -15.95 15.13 0.55
C SER A 134 -15.14 14.03 1.23
N GLU A 135 -15.83 13.08 1.84
CA GLU A 135 -15.20 11.89 2.41
C GLU A 135 -14.73 10.90 1.35
N VAL A 136 -15.24 11.02 0.13
CA VAL A 136 -14.87 10.19 -1.01
C VAL A 136 -14.32 11.08 -2.11
N GLY A 137 -13.08 10.81 -2.51
CA GLY A 137 -12.40 11.46 -3.61
C GLY A 137 -12.56 10.71 -4.93
N PRO A 138 -11.67 10.94 -5.90
CA PRO A 138 -11.65 10.24 -7.19
C PRO A 138 -11.53 8.72 -7.04
N THR A 139 -10.90 8.25 -5.97
CA THR A 139 -10.83 6.86 -5.58
C THR A 139 -11.32 6.68 -4.14
N ALA A 140 -11.76 5.47 -3.80
CA ALA A 140 -12.30 5.17 -2.47
C ALA A 140 -11.26 5.31 -1.34
N CYS A 141 -9.97 5.26 -1.66
CA CYS A 141 -8.87 5.43 -0.70
C CYS A 141 -8.54 6.89 -0.40
N ARG A 142 -9.23 7.87 -0.99
CA ARG A 142 -8.98 9.30 -0.80
C ARG A 142 -10.24 10.04 -0.39
N SER A 143 -10.04 11.14 0.37
CA SER A 143 -11.03 12.18 0.64
C SER A 143 -10.59 13.47 -0.05
N VAL A 144 -11.48 14.46 -0.10
CA VAL A 144 -11.18 15.79 -0.66
C VAL A 144 -11.32 16.84 0.43
N LYS A 145 -10.29 17.64 0.59
CA LYS A 145 -10.28 18.85 1.41
C LYS A 145 -10.07 20.08 0.53
N TRP A 146 -10.41 21.24 1.06
CA TRP A 146 -10.17 22.53 0.42
C TRP A 146 -9.11 23.30 1.20
N CYS A 147 -8.11 23.80 0.51
CA CYS A 147 -7.16 24.74 1.08
C CYS A 147 -7.66 26.17 0.88
N PRO A 148 -7.97 26.94 1.93
CA PRO A 148 -8.47 28.30 1.79
C PRO A 148 -7.40 29.29 1.32
N ASP A 149 -6.14 28.99 1.61
CA ASP A 149 -5.00 29.88 1.28
C ASP A 149 -4.66 29.82 -0.21
N CYS A 150 -4.25 28.68 -0.73
CA CYS A 150 -3.94 28.53 -2.16
C CYS A 150 -5.16 28.26 -3.04
N ARG A 151 -6.35 28.11 -2.48
CA ARG A 151 -7.64 27.90 -3.16
C ARG A 151 -7.67 26.67 -4.07
N ASN A 152 -7.03 25.58 -3.63
CA ASN A 152 -7.00 24.32 -4.34
C ASN A 152 -7.77 23.22 -3.60
N PRO A 153 -8.46 22.32 -4.33
CA PRO A 153 -8.89 21.07 -3.77
C PRO A 153 -7.65 20.18 -3.55
N ILE A 154 -7.61 19.54 -2.38
CA ILE A 154 -6.50 18.68 -1.97
C ILE A 154 -7.05 17.28 -1.72
N GLU A 155 -6.50 16.29 -2.39
CA GLU A 155 -6.77 14.90 -2.09
C GLU A 155 -5.97 14.47 -0.86
N VAL A 156 -6.60 13.71 0.02
CA VAL A 156 -5.98 13.21 1.26
C VAL A 156 -6.18 11.71 1.35
N VAL A 157 -5.10 10.98 1.61
CA VAL A 157 -5.17 9.53 1.80
C VAL A 157 -5.98 9.21 3.06
N ARG A 158 -6.98 8.34 2.92
CA ARG A 158 -7.87 7.91 4.00
C ARG A 158 -7.26 6.77 4.79
N SER A 159 -7.58 6.72 6.08
CA SER A 159 -7.41 5.54 6.92
C SER A 159 -8.70 4.70 6.91
N ARG A 160 -8.58 3.38 7.05
CA ARG A 160 -9.74 2.49 7.27
C ARG A 160 -10.39 2.67 8.65
N GLN A 161 -9.64 3.21 9.59
CA GLN A 161 -10.20 3.64 10.87
C GLN A 161 -10.87 4.99 10.63
N GLY A 162 -12.18 5.03 10.83
CA GLY A 162 -13.06 6.12 10.47
C GLY A 162 -12.56 7.53 10.79
N ALA A 163 -13.16 8.51 10.16
CA ALA A 163 -12.81 9.91 10.09
C ALA A 163 -12.72 10.67 11.45
N ASN A 164 -12.56 9.97 12.55
CA ASN A 164 -12.46 10.54 13.89
C ASN A 164 -11.20 10.05 14.59
N ALA A 165 -10.10 10.67 14.26
CA ALA A 165 -8.95 10.83 15.16
C ALA A 165 -8.15 12.06 14.72
#